data_37f6a89548ef87a76ade2587919c66a9
#
_entry.id   37f6a89548ef87a76ade2587919c66a9
#
_cell.length_a   1.000
_cell.length_b   1.000
_cell.length_c   1.000
_cell.angle_alpha   90.00
_cell.angle_beta   90.00
_cell.angle_gamma   90.00
#
_symmetry.space_group_name_H-M   'P 1'
#
loop_
_entity.id
_entity.type
_entity.pdbx_description
1 polymer ?
#
loop_
_entity_poly.entity_id
_entity_poly.type
_entity_poly.pdbx_seq_one_letter_code
_entity_poly.pdbx_strand_id
1 'polypeptide(L)'
;MLLAIGLLTIAILAATVMASAQTVGKTTTEQYKASFETKIDISQYMDYSGPTIPIQILKCGIGEEVYEQYPELKEKRVGLGVANISLEYLENLNRFTFTEDKTEIKNRMVKQFQASAAGISQDKLDGRGKIRLAHYFVEIEVYDWSVSDDEEVNLSNGVKNTMVTRLGLQVRFTDAETGEIIAASGLGEAKTTRELTLLSDATVDPVKFNQSTVSIATKKALDIACSRILARMVKKGVFTK
;
A
#
# COMPACT_ATOMS: atom_id res chain seq x y z
N MET A 1 10.00 64.52 -5.34
CA MET A 1 10.74 63.52 -6.11
C MET A 1 11.10 62.26 -5.34
N LEU A 2 11.24 62.33 -4.03
CA LEU A 2 11.56 61.14 -3.17
C LEU A 2 10.41 60.16 -2.90
N LEU A 3 9.15 60.63 -2.96
CA LEU A 3 7.95 59.80 -2.75
C LEU A 3 7.62 58.83 -3.93
N ALA A 4 7.99 59.19 -5.14
CA ALA A 4 7.76 58.40 -6.35
C ALA A 4 8.71 57.19 -6.46
N ILE A 5 9.94 57.30 -5.91
CA ILE A 5 10.94 56.24 -5.95
C ILE A 5 10.58 55.13 -4.94
N GLY A 6 10.00 55.49 -3.78
CA GLY A 6 9.58 54.51 -2.77
C GLY A 6 8.43 53.58 -3.20
N LEU A 7 7.48 54.10 -4.00
CA LEU A 7 6.36 53.31 -4.50
C LEU A 7 6.77 52.32 -5.60
N LEU A 8 7.77 52.65 -6.39
CA LEU A 8 8.27 51.79 -7.46
C LEU A 8 9.05 50.60 -6.92
N THR A 9 9.82 50.76 -5.84
CA THR A 9 10.58 49.69 -5.20
C THR A 9 9.68 48.67 -4.50
N ILE A 10 8.56 49.09 -3.90
CA ILE A 10 7.60 48.19 -3.24
C ILE A 10 6.84 47.35 -4.29
N ALA A 11 6.50 47.97 -5.46
CA ALA A 11 5.82 47.23 -6.52
C ALA A 11 6.71 46.14 -7.16
N ILE A 12 8.01 46.41 -7.33
CA ILE A 12 8.97 45.41 -7.87
C ILE A 12 9.19 44.27 -6.88
N LEU A 13 9.23 44.53 -5.56
CA LEU A 13 9.41 43.51 -4.55
C LEU A 13 8.18 42.60 -4.42
N ALA A 14 6.97 43.18 -4.56
CA ALA A 14 5.73 42.38 -4.54
C ALA A 14 5.59 41.48 -5.78
N ALA A 15 6.02 41.97 -6.95
CA ALA A 15 6.00 41.19 -8.18
C ALA A 15 6.98 40.01 -8.17
N THR A 16 8.17 40.16 -7.55
CA THR A 16 9.16 39.10 -7.43
C THR A 16 8.73 38.01 -6.43
N VAL A 17 8.04 38.36 -5.33
CA VAL A 17 7.53 37.38 -4.38
C VAL A 17 6.36 36.60 -4.98
N MET A 18 5.48 37.21 -5.77
CA MET A 18 4.38 36.52 -6.44
C MET A 18 4.88 35.58 -7.55
N ALA A 19 5.93 35.96 -8.29
CA ALA A 19 6.51 35.12 -9.33
C ALA A 19 7.20 33.88 -8.74
N SER A 20 7.88 34.00 -7.58
CA SER A 20 8.51 32.87 -6.91
C SER A 20 7.49 31.89 -6.29
N ALA A 21 6.37 32.39 -5.77
CA ALA A 21 5.31 31.53 -5.23
C ALA A 21 4.59 30.72 -6.33
N GLN A 22 4.39 31.29 -7.52
CA GLN A 22 3.80 30.57 -8.65
C GLN A 22 4.73 29.49 -9.23
N THR A 23 6.04 29.73 -9.22
CA THR A 23 7.01 28.75 -9.73
C THR A 23 7.16 27.55 -8.80
N VAL A 24 7.16 27.76 -7.48
CA VAL A 24 7.26 26.66 -6.49
C VAL A 24 6.00 25.79 -6.53
N GLY A 25 4.80 26.39 -6.65
CA GLY A 25 3.55 25.64 -6.75
C GLY A 25 3.46 24.76 -8.01
N LYS A 26 3.88 25.27 -9.17
CA LYS A 26 3.91 24.50 -10.42
C LYS A 26 4.89 23.34 -10.39
N THR A 27 6.10 23.56 -9.89
CA THR A 27 7.15 22.52 -9.85
C THR A 27 6.74 21.37 -8.94
N THR A 28 6.11 21.64 -7.78
CA THR A 28 5.66 20.61 -6.86
C THR A 28 4.51 19.78 -7.45
N THR A 29 3.55 20.43 -8.12
CA THR A 29 2.41 19.73 -8.73
C THR A 29 2.83 18.87 -9.93
N GLU A 30 3.75 19.38 -10.77
CA GLU A 30 4.25 18.62 -11.93
C GLU A 30 5.14 17.44 -11.52
N GLN A 31 5.99 17.59 -10.50
CA GLN A 31 6.79 16.49 -9.97
C GLN A 31 5.92 15.41 -9.32
N TYR A 32 4.87 15.79 -8.61
CA TYR A 32 3.93 14.86 -8.02
C TYR A 32 3.15 14.10 -9.11
N LYS A 33 2.69 14.79 -10.13
CA LYS A 33 1.99 14.20 -11.28
C LYS A 33 2.89 13.24 -12.07
N ALA A 34 4.15 13.61 -12.33
CA ALA A 34 5.12 12.76 -12.99
C ALA A 34 5.44 11.48 -12.20
N SER A 35 5.48 11.54 -10.87
CA SER A 35 5.71 10.36 -10.04
C SER A 35 4.52 9.37 -10.04
N PHE A 36 3.30 9.84 -10.32
CA PHE A 36 2.12 8.99 -10.48
C PHE A 36 1.99 8.37 -11.87
N GLU A 37 2.50 9.04 -12.89
CA GLU A 37 2.38 8.59 -14.28
C GLU A 37 3.47 7.58 -14.69
N THR A 38 4.46 7.32 -13.85
CA THR A 38 5.45 6.28 -14.13
C THR A 38 4.75 4.93 -14.06
N LYS A 39 4.32 4.40 -15.19
CA LYS A 39 3.82 3.04 -15.33
C LYS A 39 4.96 2.09 -14.99
N ILE A 40 5.00 1.66 -13.74
CA ILE A 40 5.89 0.59 -13.33
C ILE A 40 5.20 -0.70 -13.73
N ASP A 41 5.76 -1.36 -14.72
CA ASP A 41 5.24 -2.64 -15.20
C ASP A 41 5.68 -3.75 -14.26
N ILE A 42 4.76 -4.15 -13.37
CA ILE A 42 4.98 -5.27 -12.42
C ILE A 42 4.96 -6.61 -13.16
N SER A 43 4.40 -6.70 -14.37
CA SER A 43 4.24 -7.95 -15.11
C SER A 43 5.59 -8.63 -15.36
N GLN A 44 6.65 -7.85 -15.57
CA GLN A 44 8.01 -8.36 -15.73
C GLN A 44 8.53 -9.16 -14.52
N TYR A 45 7.87 -9.05 -13.36
CA TYR A 45 8.23 -9.73 -12.12
C TYR A 45 7.29 -10.90 -11.79
N MET A 46 6.17 -11.08 -12.51
CA MET A 46 5.18 -12.11 -12.21
C MET A 46 5.62 -13.51 -12.68
N ASP A 47 6.37 -13.61 -13.78
CA ASP A 47 6.80 -14.89 -14.38
C ASP A 47 8.11 -15.40 -13.76
N TYR A 48 8.16 -15.47 -12.44
CA TYR A 48 9.35 -15.95 -11.74
C TYR A 48 9.26 -17.43 -11.41
N SER A 49 10.28 -18.20 -11.79
CA SER A 49 10.41 -19.64 -11.53
C SER A 49 11.66 -20.00 -10.71
N GLY A 50 12.35 -19.00 -10.17
CA GLY A 50 13.55 -19.19 -9.38
C GLY A 50 13.26 -19.61 -7.92
N PRO A 51 14.30 -19.71 -7.07
CA PRO A 51 14.16 -20.08 -5.67
C PRO A 51 13.40 -19.00 -4.88
N THR A 52 12.48 -19.43 -4.03
CA THR A 52 11.71 -18.55 -3.15
C THR A 52 12.49 -18.22 -1.88
N ILE A 53 12.26 -17.01 -1.35
CA ILE A 53 12.87 -16.54 -0.10
C ILE A 53 11.86 -16.64 1.04
N PRO A 54 12.24 -17.26 2.18
CA PRO A 54 11.37 -17.31 3.37
C PRO A 54 11.21 -15.92 3.97
N ILE A 55 9.96 -15.50 4.17
CA ILE A 55 9.60 -14.23 4.81
C ILE A 55 8.64 -14.47 5.97
N GLN A 56 8.69 -13.59 6.97
CA GLN A 56 7.72 -13.55 8.06
C GLN A 56 7.02 -12.20 8.07
N ILE A 57 5.70 -12.19 8.06
CA ILE A 57 4.91 -10.96 8.14
C ILE A 57 4.78 -10.57 9.61
N LEU A 58 5.31 -9.40 9.98
CA LEU A 58 5.19 -8.85 11.33
C LEU A 58 3.96 -7.97 11.48
N LYS A 59 3.67 -7.16 10.46
CA LYS A 59 2.54 -6.22 10.45
C LYS A 59 1.96 -6.15 9.04
N CYS A 60 0.64 -6.20 8.95
CA CYS A 60 -0.05 -6.02 7.67
C CYS A 60 -1.43 -5.41 7.91
N GLY A 61 -1.71 -4.24 7.31
CA GLY A 61 -2.99 -3.57 7.42
C GLY A 61 -2.90 -2.05 7.41
N ILE A 62 -3.75 -1.41 8.19
CA ILE A 62 -3.87 0.06 8.30
C ILE A 62 -3.14 0.51 9.57
N GLY A 63 -2.40 1.63 9.47
CA GLY A 63 -1.71 2.25 10.60
C GLY A 63 -2.69 2.82 11.63
N GLU A 64 -2.29 2.83 12.91
CA GLU A 64 -3.13 3.38 13.98
C GLU A 64 -3.43 4.86 13.77
N GLU A 65 -2.49 5.65 13.24
CA GLU A 65 -2.68 7.07 12.94
C GLU A 65 -3.82 7.31 11.92
N VAL A 66 -3.95 6.40 10.94
CA VAL A 66 -5.05 6.43 9.96
C VAL A 66 -6.37 6.03 10.63
N TYR A 67 -6.36 5.07 11.54
CA TYR A 67 -7.56 4.69 12.30
C TYR A 67 -8.03 5.79 13.26
N GLU A 68 -7.12 6.58 13.82
CA GLU A 68 -7.47 7.74 14.64
C GLU A 68 -8.19 8.82 13.83
N GLN A 69 -7.77 9.03 12.58
CA GLN A 69 -8.40 9.99 11.66
C GLN A 69 -9.70 9.46 11.05
N TYR A 70 -9.78 8.15 10.81
CA TYR A 70 -10.90 7.48 10.12
C TYR A 70 -11.35 6.23 10.90
N PRO A 71 -12.02 6.40 12.07
CA PRO A 71 -12.41 5.27 12.92
C PRO A 71 -13.36 4.28 12.24
N GLU A 72 -14.14 4.74 11.25
CA GLU A 72 -15.01 3.88 10.44
C GLU A 72 -14.26 2.77 9.68
N LEU A 73 -12.99 2.96 9.36
CA LEU A 73 -12.16 1.92 8.73
C LEU A 73 -11.93 0.74 9.68
N LYS A 74 -11.82 1.01 10.99
CA LYS A 74 -11.67 -0.01 12.02
C LYS A 74 -12.99 -0.76 12.24
N GLU A 75 -14.10 -0.04 12.37
CA GLU A 75 -15.44 -0.59 12.55
C GLU A 75 -15.84 -1.54 11.41
N LYS A 76 -15.54 -1.17 10.17
CA LYS A 76 -15.84 -1.94 8.96
C LYS A 76 -14.76 -2.95 8.60
N ARG A 77 -13.73 -3.14 9.46
CA ARG A 77 -12.64 -4.11 9.29
C ARG A 77 -11.88 -3.97 7.96
N VAL A 78 -11.75 -2.75 7.46
CA VAL A 78 -11.08 -2.48 6.17
C VAL A 78 -9.63 -2.94 6.19
N GLY A 79 -8.94 -2.76 7.33
CA GLY A 79 -7.56 -3.20 7.48
C GLY A 79 -7.36 -4.70 7.30
N LEU A 80 -8.34 -5.53 7.68
CA LEU A 80 -8.29 -6.97 7.43
C LEU A 80 -8.39 -7.28 5.93
N GLY A 81 -9.23 -6.53 5.19
CA GLY A 81 -9.31 -6.63 3.73
C GLY A 81 -8.00 -6.25 3.04
N VAL A 82 -7.40 -5.13 3.47
CA VAL A 82 -6.08 -4.69 2.98
C VAL A 82 -5.02 -5.75 3.27
N ALA A 83 -4.99 -6.32 4.48
CA ALA A 83 -4.05 -7.36 4.86
C ALA A 83 -4.16 -8.60 3.97
N ASN A 84 -5.38 -9.11 3.78
CA ASN A 84 -5.61 -10.29 2.94
C ASN A 84 -5.16 -10.06 1.48
N ILE A 85 -5.50 -8.90 0.90
CA ILE A 85 -5.09 -8.54 -0.45
C ILE A 85 -3.56 -8.46 -0.55
N SER A 86 -2.90 -7.89 0.45
CA SER A 86 -1.45 -7.74 0.46
C SER A 86 -0.73 -9.08 0.56
N LEU A 87 -1.25 -10.02 1.37
CA LEU A 87 -0.70 -11.38 1.49
C LEU A 87 -0.87 -12.14 0.17
N GLU A 88 -2.08 -12.16 -0.38
CA GLU A 88 -2.36 -12.76 -1.69
C GLU A 88 -1.48 -12.17 -2.79
N TYR A 89 -1.28 -10.86 -2.76
CA TYR A 89 -0.42 -10.17 -3.72
C TYR A 89 1.03 -10.65 -3.64
N LEU A 90 1.62 -10.72 -2.43
CA LEU A 90 2.98 -11.21 -2.24
C LEU A 90 3.14 -12.68 -2.62
N GLU A 91 2.11 -13.52 -2.36
CA GLU A 91 2.10 -14.92 -2.77
C GLU A 91 2.13 -15.06 -4.29
N ASN A 92 1.31 -14.28 -5.00
CA ASN A 92 1.22 -14.27 -6.46
C ASN A 92 2.52 -13.81 -7.17
N LEU A 93 3.42 -13.13 -6.47
CA LEU A 93 4.75 -12.80 -7.01
C LEU A 93 5.66 -14.04 -7.16
N ASN A 94 5.31 -15.18 -6.59
CA ASN A 94 6.07 -16.44 -6.63
C ASN A 94 7.55 -16.33 -6.19
N ARG A 95 7.91 -15.29 -5.43
CA ARG A 95 9.28 -15.02 -4.96
C ARG A 95 9.47 -15.28 -3.49
N PHE A 96 8.36 -15.41 -2.77
CA PHE A 96 8.35 -15.50 -1.34
C PHE A 96 7.68 -16.78 -0.85
N THR A 97 8.17 -17.32 0.27
CA THR A 97 7.53 -18.38 1.03
C THR A 97 7.27 -17.86 2.42
N PHE A 98 6.01 -17.92 2.87
CA PHE A 98 5.66 -17.44 4.20
C PHE A 98 6.08 -18.43 5.27
N THR A 99 6.70 -17.93 6.33
CA THR A 99 7.01 -18.69 7.55
C THR A 99 6.00 -18.33 8.63
N GLU A 100 5.66 -19.33 9.45
CA GLU A 100 4.69 -19.16 10.54
C GLU A 100 5.22 -18.21 11.61
N ASP A 101 4.41 -17.24 12.02
CA ASP A 101 4.72 -16.26 13.07
C ASP A 101 4.12 -16.62 14.43
N LYS A 102 2.98 -17.34 14.44
CA LYS A 102 2.23 -17.63 15.66
C LYS A 102 2.96 -18.62 16.56
N THR A 103 3.34 -18.14 17.74
CA THR A 103 4.03 -18.95 18.77
C THR A 103 3.28 -20.22 19.10
N GLU A 104 1.95 -20.20 19.12
CA GLU A 104 1.13 -21.38 19.39
C GLU A 104 1.30 -22.47 18.34
N ILE A 105 1.35 -22.09 17.07
CA ILE A 105 1.54 -23.02 15.95
C ILE A 105 2.96 -23.58 15.99
N LYS A 106 3.97 -22.73 16.19
CA LYS A 106 5.37 -23.15 16.37
C LYS A 106 5.50 -24.15 17.52
N ASN A 107 4.88 -23.89 18.66
CA ASN A 107 4.88 -24.79 19.81
C ASN A 107 4.18 -26.13 19.50
N ARG A 108 3.09 -26.13 18.74
CA ARG A 108 2.44 -27.37 18.30
C ARG A 108 3.32 -28.18 17.37
N MET A 109 4.02 -27.53 16.43
CA MET A 109 4.98 -28.20 15.55
C MET A 109 6.11 -28.84 16.34
N VAL A 110 6.71 -28.15 17.32
CA VAL A 110 7.75 -28.72 18.21
C VAL A 110 7.22 -29.92 18.97
N LYS A 111 6.01 -29.87 19.54
CA LYS A 111 5.38 -31.00 20.22
C LYS A 111 5.17 -32.21 19.31
N GLN A 112 4.76 -31.99 18.06
CA GLN A 112 4.62 -33.08 17.07
C GLN A 112 5.97 -33.72 16.75
N PHE A 113 7.03 -32.93 16.56
CA PHE A 113 8.37 -33.47 16.37
C PHE A 113 8.87 -34.27 17.58
N GLN A 114 8.61 -33.80 18.80
CA GLN A 114 8.94 -34.49 20.03
C GLN A 114 8.19 -35.84 20.16
N ALA A 115 6.89 -35.84 19.86
CA ALA A 115 6.06 -37.04 19.88
C ALA A 115 6.55 -38.09 18.85
N SER A 116 6.90 -37.63 17.65
CA SER A 116 7.46 -38.49 16.61
C SER A 116 8.83 -39.06 17.01
N ALA A 117 9.70 -38.23 17.58
CA ALA A 117 11.03 -38.65 18.07
C ALA A 117 10.94 -39.66 19.24
N ALA A 118 9.91 -39.53 20.08
CA ALA A 118 9.61 -40.43 21.17
C ALA A 118 8.93 -41.77 20.73
N GLY A 119 8.61 -41.91 19.44
CA GLY A 119 7.93 -43.11 18.92
C GLY A 119 6.45 -43.20 19.28
N ILE A 120 5.83 -42.10 19.74
CA ILE A 120 4.41 -42.05 20.14
C ILE A 120 3.50 -41.95 18.90
N SER A 121 4.01 -41.40 17.78
CA SER A 121 3.29 -41.25 16.54
C SER A 121 3.59 -42.40 15.56
N GLN A 122 2.57 -42.84 14.81
CA GLN A 122 2.76 -43.78 13.70
C GLN A 122 3.56 -43.14 12.54
N ASP A 123 3.42 -41.81 12.37
CA ASP A 123 4.14 -41.07 11.37
C ASP A 123 5.50 -40.60 11.89
N LYS A 124 6.54 -40.92 11.15
CA LYS A 124 7.90 -40.45 11.46
C LYS A 124 8.09 -39.04 10.86
N LEU A 125 8.02 -38.03 11.71
CA LEU A 125 8.35 -36.68 11.34
C LEU A 125 9.81 -36.39 11.68
N ASP A 126 10.65 -36.24 10.66
CA ASP A 126 12.00 -35.72 10.84
C ASP A 126 11.98 -34.21 10.73
N GLY A 127 12.02 -33.53 11.89
CA GLY A 127 12.02 -32.05 11.98
C GLY A 127 13.39 -31.42 11.75
N ARG A 128 14.45 -32.20 11.64
CA ARG A 128 15.80 -31.65 11.47
C ARG A 128 15.95 -30.98 10.11
N GLY A 129 16.29 -29.68 10.12
CA GLY A 129 16.51 -28.90 8.91
C GLY A 129 15.25 -28.60 8.08
N LYS A 130 14.04 -28.90 8.59
CA LYS A 130 12.78 -28.63 7.88
C LYS A 130 12.09 -27.34 8.28
N ILE A 131 12.38 -26.80 9.49
CA ILE A 131 11.89 -25.51 9.92
C ILE A 131 12.73 -24.44 9.21
N ARG A 132 12.09 -23.67 8.34
CA ARG A 132 12.72 -22.53 7.67
C ARG A 132 12.62 -21.30 8.56
N LEU A 133 13.74 -20.62 8.75
CA LEU A 133 13.77 -19.30 9.37
C LEU A 133 13.49 -18.25 8.29
N ALA A 134 12.86 -17.16 8.68
CA ALA A 134 12.66 -16.04 7.79
C ALA A 134 14.02 -15.37 7.46
N HIS A 135 14.23 -15.07 6.19
CA HIS A 135 15.35 -14.24 5.75
C HIS A 135 14.98 -12.75 5.83
N TYR A 136 13.71 -12.44 5.68
CA TYR A 136 13.22 -11.07 5.86
C TYR A 136 11.99 -11.04 6.75
N PHE A 137 11.94 -10.02 7.60
CA PHE A 137 10.73 -9.57 8.27
C PHE A 137 10.05 -8.52 7.40
N VAL A 138 8.73 -8.67 7.23
CA VAL A 138 7.96 -7.80 6.31
C VAL A 138 6.86 -7.07 7.08
N GLU A 139 6.81 -5.78 6.85
CA GLU A 139 5.75 -4.90 7.34
C GLU A 139 5.07 -4.23 6.14
N ILE A 140 3.74 -4.24 6.12
CA ILE A 140 2.92 -3.60 5.11
C ILE A 140 1.91 -2.72 5.82
N GLU A 141 1.98 -1.42 5.61
CA GLU A 141 1.17 -0.46 6.34
C GLU A 141 0.59 0.62 5.43
N VAL A 142 -0.71 0.82 5.54
CA VAL A 142 -1.37 2.01 4.99
C VAL A 142 -1.11 3.16 5.94
N TYR A 143 -0.43 4.19 5.45
CA TYR A 143 -0.05 5.38 6.20
C TYR A 143 -0.85 6.61 5.79
N ASP A 144 -1.57 6.54 4.66
CA ASP A 144 -2.37 7.65 4.14
C ASP A 144 -3.68 7.11 3.54
N TRP A 145 -4.75 7.82 3.82
CA TRP A 145 -6.09 7.49 3.34
C TRP A 145 -6.88 8.75 3.07
N SER A 146 -7.55 8.81 1.95
CA SER A 146 -8.52 9.86 1.70
C SER A 146 -9.65 9.38 0.80
N VAL A 147 -10.83 9.93 1.03
CA VAL A 147 -11.98 9.81 0.14
C VAL A 147 -12.45 11.22 -0.18
N SER A 148 -12.55 11.54 -1.46
CA SER A 148 -13.02 12.84 -1.93
C SER A 148 -14.08 12.68 -3.02
N ASP A 149 -15.02 13.61 -3.06
CA ASP A 149 -15.90 13.77 -4.19
C ASP A 149 -15.11 14.46 -5.31
N ASP A 150 -15.04 13.83 -6.49
CA ASP A 150 -14.26 14.33 -7.63
C ASP A 150 -15.14 15.20 -8.55
N GLU A 151 -16.40 14.78 -8.78
CA GLU A 151 -17.30 15.46 -9.69
C GLU A 151 -18.75 15.11 -9.40
N GLU A 152 -19.60 16.12 -9.33
CA GLU A 152 -21.03 15.99 -9.32
C GLU A 152 -21.59 16.52 -10.64
N VAL A 153 -22.13 15.64 -11.48
CA VAL A 153 -22.74 16.03 -12.77
C VAL A 153 -24.24 15.86 -12.67
N ASN A 154 -24.96 16.97 -12.80
CA ASN A 154 -26.40 17.00 -12.90
C ASN A 154 -26.83 16.57 -14.32
N LEU A 155 -27.41 15.40 -14.43
CA LEU A 155 -28.01 14.89 -15.66
C LEU A 155 -29.49 15.26 -15.72
N SER A 156 -30.08 15.32 -16.90
CA SER A 156 -31.51 15.64 -17.08
C SER A 156 -32.45 14.66 -16.34
N ASN A 157 -31.98 13.45 -16.02
CA ASN A 157 -32.76 12.39 -15.36
C ASN A 157 -32.15 11.90 -14.05
N GLY A 158 -31.17 12.60 -13.47
CA GLY A 158 -30.51 12.19 -12.24
C GLY A 158 -29.22 12.94 -11.93
N VAL A 159 -28.55 12.52 -10.87
CA VAL A 159 -27.26 13.04 -10.42
C VAL A 159 -26.22 11.94 -10.52
N LYS A 160 -25.11 12.26 -11.14
CA LYS A 160 -23.94 11.40 -11.20
C LYS A 160 -22.89 11.93 -10.22
N ASN A 161 -22.56 11.15 -9.21
CA ASN A 161 -21.54 11.50 -8.24
C ASN A 161 -20.35 10.54 -8.39
N THR A 162 -19.13 11.09 -8.48
CA THR A 162 -17.89 10.34 -8.59
C THR A 162 -17.06 10.54 -7.32
N MET A 163 -16.84 9.45 -6.60
CA MET A 163 -15.99 9.42 -5.41
C MET A 163 -14.63 8.83 -5.75
N VAL A 164 -13.57 9.46 -5.27
CA VAL A 164 -12.19 8.99 -5.43
C VAL A 164 -11.66 8.53 -4.08
N THR A 165 -11.25 7.28 -4.01
CA THR A 165 -10.52 6.72 -2.87
C THR A 165 -9.03 6.70 -3.19
N ARG A 166 -8.21 7.33 -2.35
CA ARG A 166 -6.76 7.32 -2.41
C ARG A 166 -6.20 6.61 -1.19
N LEU A 167 -5.15 5.82 -1.41
CA LEU A 167 -4.51 5.04 -0.38
C LEU A 167 -2.99 5.07 -0.59
N GLY A 168 -2.26 5.54 0.43
CA GLY A 168 -0.81 5.46 0.51
C GLY A 168 -0.39 4.25 1.33
N LEU A 169 0.46 3.39 0.75
CA LEU A 169 0.92 2.16 1.38
C LEU A 169 2.44 2.08 1.34
N GLN A 170 3.04 1.67 2.45
CA GLN A 170 4.46 1.36 2.55
C GLN A 170 4.65 -0.15 2.72
N VAL A 171 5.62 -0.70 1.99
CA VAL A 171 6.12 -2.06 2.18
C VAL A 171 7.58 -1.97 2.61
N ARG A 172 7.91 -2.68 3.69
CA ARG A 172 9.24 -2.68 4.31
C ARG A 172 9.71 -4.11 4.52
N PHE A 173 10.88 -4.42 4.00
CA PHE A 173 11.60 -5.67 4.22
C PHE A 173 12.82 -5.39 5.08
N THR A 174 12.92 -6.04 6.22
CA THR A 174 14.08 -5.96 7.11
C THR A 174 14.79 -7.30 7.06
N ASP A 175 16.04 -7.30 6.63
CA ASP A 175 16.88 -8.49 6.62
C ASP A 175 17.04 -9.01 8.06
N ALA A 176 16.73 -10.29 8.27
CA ALA A 176 16.70 -10.88 9.62
C ALA A 176 18.11 -11.10 10.22
N GLU A 177 19.14 -11.12 9.39
CA GLU A 177 20.52 -11.34 9.82
C GLU A 177 21.27 -10.02 10.02
N THR A 178 21.13 -9.08 9.10
CA THR A 178 21.89 -7.83 9.08
C THR A 178 21.13 -6.63 9.63
N GLY A 179 19.80 -6.70 9.67
CA GLY A 179 18.92 -5.58 9.99
C GLY A 179 18.80 -4.53 8.86
N GLU A 180 19.42 -4.78 7.68
CA GLU A 180 19.25 -3.88 6.55
C GLU A 180 17.82 -3.77 6.09
N ILE A 181 17.41 -2.56 5.70
CA ILE A 181 16.03 -2.27 5.30
C ILE A 181 15.96 -1.98 3.80
N ILE A 182 14.98 -2.62 3.16
CA ILE A 182 14.53 -2.28 1.81
C ILE A 182 13.07 -1.88 1.93
N ALA A 183 12.77 -0.59 1.74
CA ALA A 183 11.41 -0.08 1.85
C ALA A 183 11.01 0.70 0.61
N ALA A 184 9.74 0.64 0.24
CA ALA A 184 9.16 1.45 -0.82
C ALA A 184 7.70 1.76 -0.51
N SER A 185 7.24 2.93 -0.98
CA SER A 185 5.84 3.33 -0.88
C SER A 185 5.20 3.30 -2.26
N GLY A 186 3.90 3.05 -2.26
CA GLY A 186 3.04 3.17 -3.42
C GLY A 186 1.78 3.95 -3.08
N LEU A 187 1.22 4.62 -4.07
CA LEU A 187 -0.05 5.31 -3.98
C LEU A 187 -1.02 4.65 -4.96
N GLY A 188 -2.19 4.29 -4.46
CA GLY A 188 -3.27 3.74 -5.25
C GLY A 188 -4.48 4.66 -5.25
N GLU A 189 -5.08 4.82 -6.41
CA GLU A 189 -6.31 5.59 -6.58
C GLU A 189 -7.35 4.74 -7.30
N ALA A 190 -8.57 4.78 -6.82
CA ALA A 190 -9.71 4.15 -7.47
C ALA A 190 -10.92 5.08 -7.44
N LYS A 191 -11.70 5.07 -8.53
CA LYS A 191 -12.90 5.89 -8.69
C LYS A 191 -14.14 5.02 -8.63
N THR A 192 -15.14 5.48 -7.90
CA THR A 192 -16.49 4.87 -7.87
C THR A 192 -17.50 5.90 -8.38
N THR A 193 -18.21 5.56 -9.45
CA THR A 193 -19.25 6.41 -9.99
C THR A 193 -20.63 5.87 -9.58
N ARG A 194 -21.48 6.74 -9.07
CA ARG A 194 -22.90 6.45 -8.79
C ARG A 194 -23.79 7.29 -9.68
N GLU A 195 -24.76 6.65 -10.27
CA GLU A 195 -25.86 7.31 -10.96
C GLU A 195 -27.12 7.14 -10.12
N LEU A 196 -27.68 8.25 -9.64
CA LEU A 196 -28.95 8.31 -8.92
C LEU A 196 -30.01 8.77 -9.90
N THR A 197 -30.97 7.91 -10.22
CA THR A 197 -32.15 8.30 -11.01
C THR A 197 -33.19 8.91 -10.09
N LEU A 198 -33.85 9.98 -10.52
CA LEU A 198 -34.87 10.73 -9.77
C LEU A 198 -36.11 9.91 -9.32
N LEU A 199 -36.20 8.66 -9.74
CA LEU A 199 -37.33 7.77 -9.41
C LEU A 199 -37.05 6.86 -8.20
N SER A 200 -35.90 6.91 -7.59
CA SER A 200 -35.60 6.12 -6.39
C SER A 200 -35.83 6.96 -5.13
N ASP A 201 -36.93 6.70 -4.46
CA ASP A 201 -37.32 7.28 -3.17
C ASP A 201 -36.43 6.78 -1.98
N ALA A 202 -35.25 6.33 -2.27
CA ALA A 202 -34.32 5.81 -1.27
C ALA A 202 -33.46 6.95 -0.74
N THR A 203 -33.69 7.33 0.50
CA THR A 203 -32.68 7.95 1.36
C THR A 203 -31.50 6.99 1.49
N VAL A 204 -30.64 6.99 0.48
CA VAL A 204 -29.43 6.15 0.48
C VAL A 204 -28.40 6.88 1.32
N ASP A 205 -28.10 6.33 2.50
CA ASP A 205 -26.97 6.77 3.31
C ASP A 205 -25.73 6.92 2.40
N PRO A 206 -25.01 8.04 2.45
CA PRO A 206 -23.81 8.21 1.66
C PRO A 206 -22.83 7.11 2.05
N VAL A 207 -22.65 6.13 1.17
CA VAL A 207 -21.61 5.12 1.39
C VAL A 207 -20.28 5.81 1.31
N LYS A 208 -19.68 6.07 2.47
CA LYS A 208 -18.43 6.79 2.62
C LYS A 208 -17.25 6.09 1.91
N PHE A 209 -17.35 4.80 1.61
CA PHE A 209 -16.41 4.06 0.77
C PHE A 209 -16.99 2.72 0.29
N ASN A 210 -16.45 2.20 -0.82
CA ASN A 210 -16.79 0.90 -1.37
C ASN A 210 -15.59 -0.06 -1.20
N GLN A 211 -15.80 -1.25 -0.64
CA GLN A 211 -14.74 -2.24 -0.46
C GLN A 211 -14.04 -2.61 -1.78
N SER A 212 -14.77 -2.67 -2.89
CA SER A 212 -14.18 -2.91 -4.21
C SER A 212 -13.20 -1.81 -4.62
N THR A 213 -13.54 -0.55 -4.35
CA THR A 213 -12.68 0.61 -4.64
C THR A 213 -11.42 0.59 -3.77
N VAL A 214 -11.57 0.23 -2.48
CA VAL A 214 -10.41 0.02 -1.59
C VAL A 214 -9.50 -1.06 -2.12
N SER A 215 -10.06 -2.20 -2.56
CA SER A 215 -9.28 -3.31 -3.10
C SER A 215 -8.50 -2.91 -4.35
N ILE A 216 -9.11 -2.15 -5.26
CA ILE A 216 -8.43 -1.65 -6.46
C ILE A 216 -7.31 -0.67 -6.09
N ALA A 217 -7.57 0.28 -5.18
CA ALA A 217 -6.57 1.23 -4.71
C ALA A 217 -5.40 0.51 -4.03
N THR A 218 -5.68 -0.48 -3.17
CA THR A 218 -4.66 -1.30 -2.51
C THR A 218 -3.78 -2.04 -3.51
N LYS A 219 -4.37 -2.72 -4.51
CA LYS A 219 -3.61 -3.43 -5.55
C LYS A 219 -2.71 -2.48 -6.33
N LYS A 220 -3.21 -1.32 -6.75
CA LYS A 220 -2.39 -0.31 -7.44
C LYS A 220 -1.22 0.21 -6.58
N ALA A 221 -1.46 0.44 -5.29
CA ALA A 221 -0.40 0.85 -4.36
C ALA A 221 0.67 -0.25 -4.21
N LEU A 222 0.23 -1.52 -4.10
CA LEU A 222 1.13 -2.67 -4.03
C LEU A 222 1.93 -2.85 -5.32
N ASP A 223 1.32 -2.68 -6.50
CA ASP A 223 2.02 -2.73 -7.79
C ASP A 223 3.23 -1.79 -7.81
N ILE A 224 3.04 -0.56 -7.33
CA ILE A 224 4.09 0.45 -7.29
C ILE A 224 5.14 0.12 -6.22
N ALA A 225 4.71 -0.21 -5.00
CA ALA A 225 5.63 -0.48 -3.89
C ALA A 225 6.46 -1.74 -4.14
N CYS A 226 5.81 -2.85 -4.51
CA CYS A 226 6.48 -4.13 -4.71
C CYS A 226 7.42 -4.12 -5.91
N SER A 227 7.05 -3.47 -7.03
CA SER A 227 7.96 -3.37 -8.17
C SER A 227 9.23 -2.59 -7.83
N ARG A 228 9.13 -1.53 -7.02
CA ARG A 228 10.29 -0.79 -6.52
C ARG A 228 11.17 -1.64 -5.59
N ILE A 229 10.56 -2.44 -4.72
CA ILE A 229 11.27 -3.36 -3.83
C ILE A 229 11.98 -4.44 -4.63
N LEU A 230 11.27 -5.10 -5.55
CA LEU A 230 11.83 -6.15 -6.39
C LEU A 230 12.99 -5.63 -7.24
N ALA A 231 12.86 -4.44 -7.83
CA ALA A 231 13.96 -3.81 -8.56
C ALA A 231 15.20 -3.60 -7.68
N ARG A 232 15.03 -3.19 -6.40
CA ARG A 232 16.12 -3.03 -5.44
C ARG A 232 16.73 -4.36 -5.01
N MET A 233 15.89 -5.38 -4.79
CA MET A 233 16.34 -6.74 -4.43
C MET A 233 17.13 -7.39 -5.59
N VAL A 234 16.66 -7.24 -6.82
CA VAL A 234 17.41 -7.70 -8.01
C VAL A 234 18.74 -6.97 -8.13
N LYS A 235 18.78 -5.64 -7.93
CA LYS A 235 20.02 -4.86 -7.94
C LYS A 235 21.01 -5.30 -6.86
N LYS A 236 20.53 -5.74 -5.69
CA LYS A 236 21.35 -6.28 -4.61
C LYS A 236 21.74 -7.75 -4.83
N GLY A 237 21.29 -8.40 -5.90
CA GLY A 237 21.57 -9.81 -6.18
C GLY A 237 20.78 -10.80 -5.34
N VAL A 238 19.72 -10.35 -4.65
CA VAL A 238 18.84 -11.21 -3.85
C VAL A 238 18.01 -12.12 -4.76
N PHE A 239 17.60 -11.62 -5.93
CA PHE A 239 16.95 -12.39 -6.98
C PHE A 239 17.73 -12.26 -8.29
N THR A 240 17.74 -13.33 -9.08
CA THR A 240 18.06 -13.25 -10.51
C THR A 240 16.84 -12.71 -11.25
N LYS A 241 17.08 -12.04 -12.37
CA LYS A 241 15.99 -11.57 -13.25
C LYS A 241 15.21 -12.74 -13.80
#